data_8866c19bf705201af9fdd75780dacc3d
#
_entry.id   8866c19bf705201af9fdd75780dacc3d
#
_cell.length_a   1.000
_cell.length_b   1.000
_cell.length_c   1.000
_cell.angle_alpha   90.00
_cell.angle_beta   90.00
_cell.angle_gamma   90.00
#
_symmetry.space_group_name_H-M   'P 1'
#
loop_
_entity.id
_entity.type
_entity.pdbx_description
1 polymer ?
#
loop_
_entity_poly.entity_id
_entity_poly.type
_entity_poly.pdbx_seq_one_letter_code
_entity_poly.pdbx_strand_id
1 'polypeptide(L)'
;MEFSPFPRDMFAELERLQRQIQQSVELSPSIRGFARGFPALNVASTPESVEIYGFAPGLDPSKIELQLERGVLSIFGERPPEPADGGEGASVHLSERFSGRFHRVISLSDDLDPNEVSATYRHGVLHVSIKRHKSALPRRININ
;
A
#
# COMPACT_ATOMS: atom_id res chain seq x y z
N MET A 1 -26.51 -34.06 -38.84
CA MET A 1 -25.72 -34.11 -37.60
C MET A 1 -25.07 -32.76 -37.36
N GLU A 2 -25.69 -31.97 -36.57
CA GLU A 2 -25.09 -30.72 -36.18
C GLU A 2 -24.14 -30.95 -35.02
N PHE A 3 -22.86 -30.77 -35.25
CA PHE A 3 -21.91 -30.58 -34.18
C PHE A 3 -22.21 -29.22 -33.56
N SER A 4 -22.83 -29.23 -32.43
CA SER A 4 -23.01 -28.04 -31.63
C SER A 4 -21.62 -27.49 -31.26
N PRO A 5 -21.22 -26.34 -31.76
CA PRO A 5 -20.03 -25.71 -31.27
C PRO A 5 -20.25 -25.39 -29.79
N PHE A 6 -19.21 -25.44 -29.03
CA PHE A 6 -19.18 -25.09 -27.60
C PHE A 6 -20.14 -23.92 -27.29
N PRO A 7 -20.97 -24.02 -26.28
CA PRO A 7 -21.90 -22.96 -25.95
C PRO A 7 -21.10 -21.65 -25.72
N ARG A 8 -21.58 -20.60 -26.36
CA ARG A 8 -20.94 -19.26 -26.23
C ARG A 8 -20.77 -18.81 -24.78
N ASP A 9 -21.55 -19.40 -23.90
CA ASP A 9 -21.50 -19.13 -22.46
C ASP A 9 -20.22 -19.64 -21.78
N MET A 10 -19.56 -20.70 -22.31
CA MET A 10 -18.31 -21.19 -21.75
C MET A 10 -17.15 -20.18 -21.90
N PHE A 11 -17.11 -19.45 -22.99
CA PHE A 11 -16.07 -18.42 -23.17
C PHE A 11 -16.29 -17.23 -22.24
N ALA A 12 -17.54 -16.86 -21.98
CA ALA A 12 -17.89 -15.81 -21.04
C ALA A 12 -17.51 -16.19 -19.60
N GLU A 13 -17.73 -17.47 -19.22
CA GLU A 13 -17.31 -17.98 -17.92
C GLU A 13 -15.80 -18.04 -17.76
N LEU A 14 -15.08 -18.46 -18.80
CA LEU A 14 -13.62 -18.46 -18.81
C LEU A 14 -13.04 -17.04 -18.69
N GLU A 15 -13.61 -16.08 -19.37
CA GLU A 15 -13.21 -14.67 -19.22
C GLU A 15 -13.48 -14.13 -17.84
N ARG A 16 -14.62 -14.48 -17.24
CA ARG A 16 -14.93 -14.12 -15.84
C ARG A 16 -13.93 -14.73 -14.86
N LEU A 17 -13.61 -16.01 -15.02
CA LEU A 17 -12.61 -16.69 -14.18
C LEU A 17 -11.23 -16.07 -14.35
N GLN A 18 -10.84 -15.72 -15.58
CA GLN A 18 -9.58 -15.04 -15.84
C GLN A 18 -9.51 -13.68 -15.15
N ARG A 19 -10.57 -12.88 -15.21
CA ARG A 19 -10.65 -11.59 -14.52
C ARG A 19 -10.62 -11.76 -13.00
N GLN A 20 -11.30 -12.76 -12.49
CA GLN A 20 -11.32 -13.06 -11.05
C GLN A 20 -9.96 -13.53 -10.54
N ILE A 21 -9.24 -14.33 -11.32
CA ILE A 21 -7.88 -14.75 -11.02
C ILE A 21 -6.92 -13.56 -11.06
N GLN A 22 -7.05 -12.67 -12.04
CA GLN A 22 -6.23 -11.46 -12.12
C GLN A 22 -6.46 -10.53 -10.93
N GLN A 23 -7.71 -10.33 -10.52
CA GLN A 23 -8.05 -9.55 -9.32
C GLN A 23 -7.51 -10.21 -8.05
N SER A 24 -7.58 -11.53 -7.94
CA SER A 24 -7.03 -12.28 -6.80
C SER A 24 -5.51 -12.20 -6.73
N VAL A 25 -4.85 -12.19 -7.88
CA VAL A 25 -3.38 -12.04 -7.96
C VAL A 25 -2.96 -10.62 -7.61
N GLU A 26 -3.75 -9.62 -7.93
CA GLU A 26 -3.49 -8.23 -7.54
C GLU A 26 -3.70 -7.98 -6.03
N LEU A 27 -4.61 -8.72 -5.41
CA LEU A 27 -4.90 -8.64 -3.97
C LEU A 27 -4.02 -9.57 -3.12
N SER A 28 -3.32 -10.51 -3.74
CA SER A 28 -2.45 -11.43 -3.01
C SER A 28 -1.14 -10.74 -2.65
N PRO A 29 -0.71 -10.78 -1.37
CA PRO A 29 0.61 -10.30 -0.96
C PRO A 29 1.70 -11.26 -1.44
N SER A 30 1.72 -11.56 -2.72
CA SER A 30 2.73 -12.40 -3.30
C SER A 30 4.00 -11.58 -3.57
N ILE A 31 5.13 -12.28 -3.64
CA ILE A 31 6.47 -11.75 -3.93
C ILE A 31 6.48 -10.86 -5.20
N ARG A 32 5.52 -11.03 -6.09
CA ARG A 32 5.33 -10.19 -7.27
C ARG A 32 4.75 -8.79 -6.94
N GLY A 33 4.16 -8.60 -5.77
CA GLY A 33 3.67 -7.31 -5.27
C GLY A 33 4.78 -6.30 -5.00
N PHE A 34 6.02 -6.75 -4.82
CA PHE A 34 7.18 -5.87 -4.65
C PHE A 34 7.45 -4.97 -5.87
N ALA A 35 7.04 -5.37 -7.06
CA ALA A 35 7.28 -4.61 -8.29
C ALA A 35 6.22 -3.52 -8.57
N ARG A 36 5.07 -3.55 -7.89
CA ARG A 36 3.93 -2.68 -8.23
C ARG A 36 3.59 -1.60 -7.22
N GLY A 37 4.17 -1.65 -6.03
CA GLY A 37 3.84 -0.70 -4.97
C GLY A 37 5.03 -0.24 -4.17
N PHE A 38 5.58 0.89 -4.53
CA PHE A 38 6.54 1.58 -3.67
C PHE A 38 5.83 2.69 -2.89
N PRO A 39 6.09 2.84 -1.60
CA PRO A 39 6.87 1.94 -0.75
C PRO A 39 6.11 0.66 -0.38
N ALA A 40 6.85 -0.41 -0.01
CA ALA A 40 6.24 -1.58 0.60
C ALA A 40 5.66 -1.20 1.97
N LEU A 41 4.43 -1.60 2.22
CA LEU A 41 3.69 -1.21 3.42
C LEU A 41 3.27 -2.41 4.25
N ASN A 42 3.45 -2.30 5.56
CA ASN A 42 2.85 -3.19 6.55
C ASN A 42 1.84 -2.41 7.38
N VAL A 43 0.67 -2.96 7.55
CA VAL A 43 -0.39 -2.36 8.36
C VAL A 43 -0.73 -3.31 9.51
N ALA A 44 -0.60 -2.82 10.72
CA ALA A 44 -0.99 -3.54 11.93
C ALA A 44 -2.14 -2.81 12.62
N SER A 45 -3.14 -3.55 13.05
CA SER A 45 -4.28 -3.01 13.79
C SER A 45 -4.22 -3.46 15.22
N THR A 46 -4.28 -2.51 16.14
CA THR A 46 -4.40 -2.76 17.58
C THR A 46 -5.78 -2.29 18.06
N PRO A 47 -6.22 -2.64 19.29
CA PRO A 47 -7.44 -2.09 19.85
C PRO A 47 -7.45 -0.56 19.97
N GLU A 48 -6.27 0.05 20.06
CA GLU A 48 -6.12 1.49 20.33
C GLU A 48 -5.72 2.29 19.10
N SER A 49 -5.06 1.67 18.13
CA SER A 49 -4.47 2.37 16.99
C SER A 49 -4.33 1.48 15.76
N VAL A 50 -4.05 2.14 14.65
CA VAL A 50 -3.54 1.50 13.44
C VAL A 50 -2.10 1.97 13.21
N GLU A 51 -1.20 1.02 13.03
CA GLU A 51 0.22 1.26 12.82
C GLU A 51 0.61 0.90 11.40
N ILE A 52 1.20 1.83 10.68
CA ILE A 52 1.60 1.66 9.29
C ILE A 52 3.10 1.85 9.18
N TYR A 53 3.77 0.87 8.58
CA TYR A 53 5.21 0.90 8.34
C TYR A 53 5.46 0.89 6.83
N GLY A 54 6.11 1.92 6.34
CA GLY A 54 6.51 2.04 4.94
C GLY A 54 8.03 1.90 4.81
N PHE A 55 8.47 0.94 4.01
CA PHE A 55 9.90 0.70 3.77
C PHE A 55 10.34 1.49 2.53
N ALA A 56 10.89 2.65 2.79
CA ALA A 56 11.19 3.62 1.75
C ALA A 56 12.56 4.29 1.99
N PRO A 57 13.66 3.56 1.87
CA PRO A 57 14.98 4.12 2.09
C PRO A 57 15.32 5.21 1.05
N GLY A 58 16.08 6.21 1.47
CA GLY A 58 16.56 7.26 0.61
C GLY A 58 15.56 8.36 0.27
N LEU A 59 14.50 8.51 1.07
CA LEU A 59 13.55 9.61 0.92
C LEU A 59 13.96 10.83 1.74
N ASP A 60 13.54 11.99 1.27
CA ASP A 60 13.57 13.22 2.03
C ASP A 60 12.24 13.37 2.78
N PRO A 61 12.24 13.38 4.13
CA PRO A 61 11.00 13.50 4.89
C PRO A 61 10.19 14.74 4.58
N SER A 62 10.83 15.84 4.17
CA SER A 62 10.15 17.07 3.81
C SER A 62 9.30 16.96 2.53
N LYS A 63 9.55 15.93 1.73
CA LYS A 63 8.84 15.65 0.47
C LYS A 63 7.81 14.54 0.60
N ILE A 64 7.61 14.02 1.79
CA ILE A 64 6.56 13.04 2.07
C ILE A 64 5.33 13.79 2.57
N GLU A 65 4.22 13.57 1.91
CA GLU A 65 2.93 14.15 2.30
C GLU A 65 1.96 13.03 2.67
N LEU A 66 1.29 13.22 3.79
CA LEU A 66 0.27 12.30 4.29
C LEU A 66 -1.06 13.03 4.38
N GLN A 67 -2.11 12.39 3.89
CA GLN A 67 -3.46 12.90 3.97
C GLN A 67 -4.40 11.80 4.46
N LEU A 68 -5.11 12.06 5.54
CA LEU A 68 -6.12 11.15 6.07
C LEU A 68 -7.49 11.79 5.94
N GLU A 69 -8.35 11.15 5.17
CA GLU A 69 -9.72 11.60 4.98
C GLU A 69 -10.67 10.42 4.95
N ARG A 70 -11.68 10.43 5.81
CA ARG A 70 -12.75 9.43 5.86
C ARG A 70 -12.26 7.97 5.87
N GLY A 71 -11.27 7.67 6.69
CA GLY A 71 -10.71 6.33 6.79
C GLY A 71 -9.80 5.94 5.63
N VAL A 72 -9.45 6.89 4.76
CA VAL A 72 -8.51 6.65 3.66
C VAL A 72 -7.24 7.43 3.92
N LEU A 73 -6.12 6.72 4.01
CA LEU A 73 -4.80 7.32 4.11
C LEU A 73 -4.14 7.35 2.75
N SER A 74 -3.77 8.53 2.31
CA SER A 74 -2.98 8.74 1.10
C SER A 74 -1.56 9.15 1.48
N ILE A 75 -0.58 8.50 0.86
CA ILE A 75 0.84 8.75 1.06
C ILE A 75 1.43 9.16 -0.28
N PHE A 76 1.94 10.38 -0.34
CA PHE A 76 2.60 10.92 -1.53
C PHE A 76 4.07 11.13 -1.24
N GLY A 77 4.89 10.96 -2.24
CA GLY A 77 6.30 11.25 -2.11
C GLY A 77 7.04 11.13 -3.43
N GLU A 78 8.32 11.45 -3.36
CA GLU A 78 9.22 11.35 -4.49
C GLU A 78 10.54 10.75 -4.03
N ARG A 79 10.99 9.76 -4.76
CA ARG A 79 12.34 9.20 -4.59
C ARG A 79 13.20 9.63 -5.76
N PRO A 80 14.23 10.46 -5.52
CA PRO A 80 15.12 10.87 -6.59
C PRO A 80 15.90 9.66 -7.13
N PRO A 81 16.23 9.65 -8.42
CA PRO A 81 17.11 8.64 -8.97
C PRO A 81 18.48 8.72 -8.31
N GLU A 82 19.09 7.57 -8.04
CA GLU A 82 20.48 7.57 -7.58
C GLU A 82 21.39 8.05 -8.69
N PRO A 83 22.34 8.96 -8.38
CA PRO A 83 23.36 9.30 -9.34
C PRO A 83 24.17 8.03 -9.64
N ALA A 84 24.46 7.80 -10.93
CA ALA A 84 25.32 6.72 -11.32
C ALA A 84 26.74 7.00 -10.78
N ASP A 85 27.13 6.27 -9.73
CA ASP A 85 28.49 6.32 -9.19
C ASP A 85 29.45 5.67 -10.19
N GLY A 86 29.97 6.44 -11.13
CA GLY A 86 30.85 5.83 -12.09
C GLY A 86 31.48 6.79 -13.13
N GLY A 87 31.26 8.09 -13.01
CA GLY A 87 31.81 9.07 -13.91
C GLY A 87 31.31 8.94 -15.37
N GLU A 88 31.92 9.69 -16.26
CA GLU A 88 31.61 9.66 -17.68
C GLU A 88 31.87 8.27 -18.28
N GLY A 89 30.87 7.67 -18.89
CA GLY A 89 30.96 6.36 -19.54
C GLY A 89 30.41 5.18 -18.72
N ALA A 90 29.94 5.40 -17.50
CA ALA A 90 29.26 4.35 -16.73
C ALA A 90 27.91 4.01 -17.36
N SER A 91 27.64 2.72 -17.53
CA SER A 91 26.33 2.21 -17.97
C SER A 91 25.65 1.46 -16.86
N VAL A 92 24.35 1.68 -16.71
CA VAL A 92 23.52 0.94 -15.74
C VAL A 92 23.07 -0.34 -16.40
N HIS A 93 23.51 -1.48 -15.88
CA HIS A 93 23.12 -2.80 -16.39
C HIS A 93 21.83 -3.33 -15.77
N LEU A 94 21.56 -2.95 -14.53
CA LEU A 94 20.36 -3.38 -13.79
C LEU A 94 19.92 -2.27 -12.85
N SER A 95 18.66 -1.88 -12.95
CA SER A 95 18.05 -0.90 -12.05
C SER A 95 16.71 -1.42 -11.57
N GLU A 96 16.72 -2.05 -10.42
CA GLU A 96 15.49 -2.57 -9.77
C GLU A 96 14.93 -1.61 -8.72
N ARG A 97 15.68 -0.55 -8.42
CA ARG A 97 15.32 0.41 -7.43
C ARG A 97 14.32 1.41 -7.98
N PHE A 98 13.18 1.56 -7.30
CA PHE A 98 12.17 2.54 -7.68
C PHE A 98 12.73 3.96 -7.59
N SER A 99 12.49 4.76 -8.62
CA SER A 99 12.71 6.20 -8.63
C SER A 99 11.51 6.91 -9.25
N GLY A 100 11.23 8.12 -8.80
CA GLY A 100 10.13 8.91 -9.27
C GLY A 100 9.11 9.22 -8.19
N ARG A 101 7.95 9.68 -8.61
CA ARG A 101 6.83 9.98 -7.72
C ARG A 101 6.04 8.72 -7.40
N PHE A 102 5.59 8.61 -6.17
CA PHE A 102 4.71 7.53 -5.75
C PHE A 102 3.48 8.08 -5.03
N HIS A 103 2.42 7.32 -5.14
CA HIS A 103 1.17 7.57 -4.44
C HIS A 103 0.59 6.23 -3.98
N ARG A 104 0.43 6.08 -2.67
CA ARG A 104 -0.18 4.92 -2.07
C ARG A 104 -1.46 5.31 -1.37
N VAL A 105 -2.50 4.53 -1.55
CA VAL A 105 -3.80 4.72 -0.91
C VAL A 105 -4.13 3.48 -0.10
N ILE A 106 -4.45 3.68 1.17
CA ILE A 106 -4.79 2.61 2.10
C ILE A 106 -6.15 2.90 2.68
N SER A 107 -7.08 1.96 2.51
CA SER A 107 -8.38 2.01 3.19
C SER A 107 -8.22 1.50 4.62
N LEU A 108 -8.59 2.32 5.56
CA LEU A 108 -8.57 2.03 6.99
C LEU A 108 -10.00 2.05 7.54
N SER A 109 -10.15 1.74 8.82
CA SER A 109 -11.46 1.81 9.47
C SER A 109 -11.88 3.26 9.73
N ASP A 110 -13.19 3.51 9.79
CA ASP A 110 -13.77 4.86 9.99
C ASP A 110 -13.63 5.36 11.42
N ASP A 111 -13.22 4.51 12.35
CA ASP A 111 -13.10 4.82 13.77
C ASP A 111 -11.77 5.49 14.15
N LEU A 112 -10.99 5.90 13.19
CA LEU A 112 -9.71 6.57 13.40
C LEU A 112 -9.88 8.08 13.55
N ASP A 113 -9.13 8.65 14.50
CA ASP A 113 -9.15 10.07 14.77
C ASP A 113 -8.11 10.81 13.91
N PRO A 114 -8.55 11.65 12.96
CA PRO A 114 -7.63 12.39 12.10
C PRO A 114 -6.79 13.43 12.85
N ASN A 115 -7.17 13.79 14.08
CA ASN A 115 -6.41 14.70 14.92
C ASN A 115 -5.31 14.00 15.75
N GLU A 116 -5.36 12.69 15.85
CA GLU A 116 -4.43 11.87 16.63
C GLU A 116 -3.55 11.01 15.72
N VAL A 117 -2.91 11.68 14.76
CA VAL A 117 -1.98 11.07 13.82
C VAL A 117 -0.56 11.53 14.13
N SER A 118 0.35 10.58 14.24
CA SER A 118 1.77 10.87 14.31
C SER A 118 2.51 10.13 13.20
N ALA A 119 3.52 10.76 12.65
CA ALA A 119 4.35 10.17 11.62
C ALA A 119 5.82 10.46 11.89
N THR A 120 6.65 9.45 11.75
CA THR A 120 8.11 9.56 11.86
C THR A 120 8.77 8.85 10.70
N TYR A 121 9.90 9.39 10.28
CA TYR A 121 10.74 8.75 9.27
C TYR A 121 12.15 8.60 9.81
N ARG A 122 12.61 7.37 9.96
CA ARG A 122 13.95 7.05 10.48
C ARG A 122 14.49 5.79 9.82
N HIS A 123 15.76 5.80 9.49
CA HIS A 123 16.44 4.63 8.92
C HIS A 123 15.74 3.99 7.74
N GLY A 124 15.16 4.82 6.86
CA GLY A 124 14.45 4.35 5.70
C GLY A 124 13.05 3.79 5.98
N VAL A 125 12.55 3.95 7.19
CA VAL A 125 11.21 3.48 7.58
C VAL A 125 10.32 4.68 7.92
N LEU A 126 9.21 4.80 7.20
CA LEU A 126 8.11 5.69 7.54
C LEU A 126 7.17 4.94 8.49
N HIS A 127 6.98 5.46 9.68
CA HIS A 127 6.03 4.93 10.65
C HIS A 127 4.90 5.93 10.85
N VAL A 128 3.68 5.53 10.58
CA VAL A 128 2.47 6.33 10.81
C VAL A 128 1.61 5.61 11.85
N SER A 129 1.30 6.30 12.93
CA SER A 129 0.42 5.83 13.98
C SER A 129 -0.84 6.68 14.02
N ILE A 130 -1.99 6.05 13.93
CA ILE A 130 -3.29 6.71 13.96
C ILE A 130 -4.12 6.11 15.08
N LYS A 131 -4.47 6.92 16.07
CA LYS A 131 -5.29 6.45 17.18
C LYS A 131 -6.76 6.37 16.79
N ARG A 132 -7.46 5.45 17.42
CA ARG A 132 -8.91 5.36 17.28
C ARG A 132 -9.57 6.46 18.11
N HIS A 133 -10.76 6.88 17.68
CA HIS A 133 -11.58 7.75 18.51
C HIS A 133 -11.80 7.14 19.89
N LYS A 134 -11.82 7.94 20.93
CA LYS A 134 -12.05 7.49 22.30
C LYS A 134 -13.37 6.76 22.47
N SER A 135 -14.37 7.13 21.70
CA SER A 135 -15.67 6.46 21.66
C SER A 135 -15.63 5.05 21.05
N ALA A 136 -14.61 4.73 20.24
CA ALA A 136 -14.43 3.45 19.57
C ALA A 136 -13.55 2.48 20.39
N LEU A 137 -12.93 2.94 21.48
CA LEU A 137 -12.10 2.11 22.34
C LEU A 137 -12.94 1.10 23.14
N PRO A 138 -12.40 -0.09 23.39
CA PRO A 138 -13.06 -1.07 24.23
C PRO A 138 -13.38 -0.48 25.60
N ARG A 139 -14.62 -0.61 26.01
CA ARG A 139 -15.09 -0.12 27.30
C ARG A 139 -15.46 -1.29 28.21
N ARG A 140 -14.88 -1.30 29.41
CA ARG A 140 -15.24 -2.30 30.41
C ARG A 140 -16.61 -1.96 30.99
N ILE A 141 -17.52 -2.93 30.93
CA ILE A 141 -18.85 -2.81 31.51
C ILE A 141 -18.89 -3.65 32.79
N ASN A 142 -19.20 -3.01 33.91
CA ASN A 142 -19.41 -3.71 35.17
C ASN A 142 -20.86 -4.16 35.22
N ILE A 143 -21.05 -5.44 35.52
CA ILE A 143 -22.39 -6.02 35.74
C ILE A 143 -22.69 -5.94 37.23
N ASN A 144 -23.79 -5.28 37.54
CA ASN A 144 -24.32 -5.21 38.91
C ASN A 144 -25.19 -6.40 39.20
#